data_2f60968274caabb2fb3cd69dffb14db9
#
_entry.id   2f60968274caabb2fb3cd69dffb14db9
#
_cell.length_a   1.000
_cell.length_b   1.000
_cell.length_c   1.000
_cell.angle_alpha   90.00
_cell.angle_beta   90.00
_cell.angle_gamma   90.00
#
_symmetry.space_group_name_H-M   'P 1'
#
loop_
_entity.id
_entity.type
_entity.pdbx_description
1 polymer ?
#
loop_
_entity_poly.entity_id
_entity_poly.type
_entity_poly.pdbx_seq_one_letter_code
_entity_poly.pdbx_strand_id
1 'polypeptide(L)'
;MLHQTTFLTIYILTITCILGCALGSFADCLAGRMLAGASILKGRSHCDACGHVLGVSDLVPLFSWLCLRGRCRYCGAKIPAESFWAELVSGIACCLIVYRFDVSVLALRGILLWIVLLCLTLTDLHAWIIPDRLQVAGVLIFFGTAVCLPETGAQILRGVLTGAGLSGGMLALSLLFDRLTGKESLGGGDIKLFFVTGLYLRSIWEVLFFLILSCVLGIGCSLVWRKGKIPFGPAIAAAFFLMLLFGEQLTGWYRGLWLL
;
A
#
# COMPACT_ATOMS: atom_id res chain seq x y z
N MET A 1 -4.81 13.47 -21.28
CA MET A 1 -6.12 12.95 -21.78
C MET A 1 -7.27 13.22 -20.81
N LEU A 2 -7.06 13.04 -19.51
CA LEU A 2 -8.14 13.18 -18.51
C LEU A 2 -8.78 14.58 -18.48
N HIS A 3 -8.04 15.64 -18.69
CA HIS A 3 -8.51 17.03 -18.55
C HIS A 3 -9.09 17.64 -19.84
N GLN A 4 -9.31 16.84 -20.89
CA GLN A 4 -9.80 17.38 -22.17
C GLN A 4 -11.31 17.65 -22.16
N THR A 5 -12.12 16.80 -21.52
CA THR A 5 -13.55 17.01 -21.33
C THR A 5 -13.99 16.46 -19.97
N THR A 6 -14.90 17.15 -19.30
CA THR A 6 -15.46 16.72 -18.00
C THR A 6 -16.10 15.34 -18.09
N PHE A 7 -16.76 15.04 -19.21
CA PHE A 7 -17.40 13.74 -19.45
C PHE A 7 -16.37 12.59 -19.46
N LEU A 8 -15.26 12.76 -20.21
CA LEU A 8 -14.21 11.74 -20.30
C LEU A 8 -13.56 11.51 -18.95
N THR A 9 -13.31 12.58 -18.19
CA THR A 9 -12.76 12.50 -16.83
C THR A 9 -13.66 11.65 -15.91
N ILE A 10 -14.97 11.95 -15.88
CA ILE A 10 -15.92 11.20 -15.04
C ILE A 10 -15.98 9.75 -15.48
N TYR A 11 -16.02 9.47 -16.78
CA TYR A 11 -16.08 8.13 -17.33
C TYR A 11 -14.84 7.29 -16.93
N ILE A 12 -13.63 7.83 -17.14
CA ILE A 12 -12.38 7.15 -16.78
C ILE A 12 -12.31 6.91 -15.27
N LEU A 13 -12.61 7.92 -14.44
CA LEU A 13 -12.58 7.77 -12.99
C LEU A 13 -13.62 6.77 -12.48
N THR A 14 -14.80 6.69 -13.10
CA THR A 14 -15.82 5.69 -12.75
C THR A 14 -15.31 4.26 -13.01
N ILE A 15 -14.75 4.01 -14.18
CA ILE A 15 -14.16 2.70 -14.51
C ILE A 15 -12.99 2.39 -13.56
N THR A 16 -12.12 3.36 -13.31
CA THR A 16 -10.99 3.21 -12.41
C THR A 16 -11.45 2.90 -10.98
N CYS A 17 -12.52 3.53 -10.51
CA CYS A 17 -13.09 3.26 -9.19
C CYS A 17 -13.58 1.80 -9.10
N ILE A 18 -14.35 1.33 -10.08
CA ILE A 18 -14.86 -0.05 -10.12
C ILE A 18 -13.70 -1.05 -10.13
N LEU A 19 -12.70 -0.83 -10.99
CA LEU A 19 -11.50 -1.67 -11.05
C LEU A 19 -10.70 -1.61 -9.75
N GLY A 20 -10.55 -0.41 -9.17
CA GLY A 20 -9.87 -0.22 -7.89
C GLY A 20 -10.55 -0.96 -6.74
N CYS A 21 -11.88 -0.93 -6.65
CA CYS A 21 -12.63 -1.72 -5.67
C CYS A 21 -12.42 -3.23 -5.88
N ALA A 22 -12.43 -3.70 -7.13
CA ALA A 22 -12.15 -5.12 -7.42
C ALA A 22 -10.73 -5.53 -7.03
N LEU A 23 -9.74 -4.65 -7.27
CA LEU A 23 -8.36 -4.86 -6.83
C LEU A 23 -8.23 -4.85 -5.31
N GLY A 24 -9.01 -4.03 -4.60
CA GLY A 24 -9.09 -4.04 -3.13
C GLY A 24 -9.62 -5.36 -2.58
N SER A 25 -10.71 -5.86 -3.17
CA SER A 25 -11.27 -7.18 -2.84
C SER A 25 -10.28 -8.32 -3.11
N PHE A 26 -9.55 -8.24 -4.23
CA PHE A 26 -8.48 -9.17 -4.55
C PHE A 26 -7.34 -9.10 -3.53
N ALA A 27 -6.90 -7.90 -3.13
CA ALA A 27 -5.82 -7.70 -2.17
C ALA A 27 -6.17 -8.27 -0.79
N ASP A 28 -7.41 -8.10 -0.34
CA ASP A 28 -7.93 -8.66 0.92
C ASP A 28 -7.91 -10.20 0.89
N CYS A 29 -8.46 -10.79 -0.18
CA CYS A 29 -8.41 -12.23 -0.39
C CYS A 29 -6.97 -12.77 -0.46
N LEU A 30 -6.07 -12.05 -1.12
CA LEU A 30 -4.66 -12.42 -1.25
C LEU A 30 -3.96 -12.40 0.12
N ALA A 31 -4.16 -11.35 0.91
CA ALA A 31 -3.62 -11.23 2.25
C ALA A 31 -4.09 -12.37 3.16
N GLY A 32 -5.39 -12.66 3.18
CA GLY A 32 -5.95 -13.76 3.96
C GLY A 32 -5.37 -15.13 3.55
N ARG A 33 -5.25 -15.40 2.24
CA ARG A 33 -4.64 -16.65 1.75
C ARG A 33 -3.16 -16.77 2.08
N MET A 34 -2.41 -15.69 2.03
CA MET A 34 -1.00 -15.68 2.40
C MET A 34 -0.82 -16.02 3.89
N LEU A 35 -1.66 -15.48 4.75
CA LEU A 35 -1.62 -15.77 6.19
C LEU A 35 -2.06 -17.20 6.51
N ALA A 36 -3.05 -17.72 5.78
CA ALA A 36 -3.50 -19.10 5.92
C ALA A 36 -2.55 -20.14 5.29
N GLY A 37 -1.46 -19.74 4.63
CA GLY A 37 -0.58 -20.63 3.90
C GLY A 37 -1.24 -21.31 2.70
N ALA A 38 -2.38 -20.79 2.23
CA ALA A 38 -3.16 -21.35 1.15
C ALA A 38 -2.60 -20.94 -0.24
N SER A 39 -2.99 -21.71 -1.26
CA SER A 39 -2.59 -21.37 -2.63
C SER A 39 -3.20 -20.05 -3.09
N ILE A 40 -2.35 -19.15 -3.59
CA ILE A 40 -2.76 -17.84 -4.13
C ILE A 40 -3.53 -18.01 -5.46
N LEU A 41 -3.16 -19.04 -6.25
CA LEU A 41 -3.67 -19.24 -7.63
C LEU A 41 -4.84 -20.23 -7.70
N LYS A 42 -5.05 -21.05 -6.67
CA LYS A 42 -6.07 -22.11 -6.69
C LYS A 42 -7.10 -21.89 -5.60
N GLY A 43 -8.37 -22.11 -5.93
CA GLY A 43 -9.50 -22.03 -5.02
C GLY A 43 -10.42 -20.85 -5.30
N ARG A 44 -11.71 -21.03 -5.02
CA ARG A 44 -12.73 -19.98 -5.08
C ARG A 44 -12.89 -19.34 -3.71
N SER A 45 -13.36 -18.09 -3.70
CA SER A 45 -13.73 -17.42 -2.46
C SER A 45 -14.91 -18.15 -1.80
N HIS A 46 -14.84 -18.34 -0.50
CA HIS A 46 -15.86 -19.03 0.30
C HIS A 46 -16.09 -18.28 1.62
N CYS A 47 -17.21 -18.54 2.22
CA CYS A 47 -17.50 -17.99 3.55
C CYS A 47 -16.71 -18.78 4.61
N ASP A 48 -15.95 -18.09 5.46
CA ASP A 48 -15.13 -18.72 6.51
C ASP A 48 -15.95 -19.45 7.55
N ALA A 49 -17.21 -19.03 7.75
CA ALA A 49 -18.09 -19.63 8.76
C ALA A 49 -18.83 -20.91 8.26
N CYS A 50 -19.29 -20.93 7.01
CA CYS A 50 -20.08 -22.06 6.50
C CYS A 50 -19.42 -22.82 5.35
N GLY A 51 -18.25 -22.38 4.84
CA GLY A 51 -17.55 -23.01 3.72
C GLY A 51 -18.24 -22.87 2.36
N HIS A 52 -19.41 -22.20 2.29
CA HIS A 52 -20.13 -22.03 1.03
C HIS A 52 -19.31 -21.19 0.03
N VAL A 53 -19.19 -21.69 -1.20
CA VAL A 53 -18.47 -21.01 -2.28
C VAL A 53 -19.29 -19.81 -2.76
N LEU A 54 -18.68 -18.62 -2.72
CA LEU A 54 -19.35 -17.37 -3.08
C LEU A 54 -19.62 -17.29 -4.59
N GLY A 55 -20.82 -16.82 -4.93
CA GLY A 55 -21.23 -16.54 -6.29
C GLY A 55 -20.74 -15.17 -6.77
N VAL A 56 -20.88 -14.89 -8.07
CA VAL A 56 -20.47 -13.61 -8.68
C VAL A 56 -21.22 -12.42 -8.02
N SER A 57 -22.49 -12.58 -7.70
CA SER A 57 -23.29 -11.54 -7.02
C SER A 57 -22.85 -11.25 -5.60
N ASP A 58 -22.17 -12.20 -4.94
CA ASP A 58 -21.64 -12.03 -3.59
C ASP A 58 -20.27 -11.37 -3.59
N LEU A 59 -19.62 -11.32 -4.74
CA LEU A 59 -18.27 -10.78 -4.97
C LEU A 59 -18.28 -9.39 -5.64
N VAL A 60 -19.45 -8.77 -5.86
CA VAL A 60 -19.53 -7.39 -6.35
C VAL A 60 -19.03 -6.45 -5.25
N PRO A 61 -17.88 -5.78 -5.44
CA PRO A 61 -17.27 -5.00 -4.40
C PRO A 61 -18.20 -3.89 -3.89
N LEU A 62 -18.12 -3.60 -2.59
CA LEU A 62 -18.94 -2.65 -1.84
C LEU A 62 -20.43 -2.98 -1.87
N PHE A 63 -20.98 -3.24 -3.05
CA PHE A 63 -22.42 -3.41 -3.26
C PHE A 63 -22.96 -4.66 -2.56
N SER A 64 -22.27 -5.80 -2.69
CA SER A 64 -22.67 -7.04 -2.02
C SER A 64 -22.71 -6.88 -0.51
N TRP A 65 -21.66 -6.26 0.06
CA TRP A 65 -21.55 -6.01 1.50
C TRP A 65 -22.67 -5.08 2.01
N LEU A 66 -22.96 -3.99 1.30
CA LEU A 66 -24.02 -3.05 1.65
C LEU A 66 -25.41 -3.70 1.54
N CYS A 67 -25.71 -4.42 0.44
CA CYS A 67 -26.99 -5.08 0.24
C CYS A 67 -27.26 -6.18 1.26
N LEU A 68 -26.20 -6.92 1.64
CA LEU A 68 -26.29 -8.00 2.63
C LEU A 68 -26.09 -7.49 4.08
N ARG A 69 -25.93 -6.18 4.27
CA ARG A 69 -25.69 -5.53 5.57
C ARG A 69 -24.54 -6.17 6.35
N GLY A 70 -23.45 -6.48 5.64
CA GLY A 70 -22.28 -7.11 6.23
C GLY A 70 -22.50 -8.53 6.74
N ARG A 71 -23.41 -9.31 6.12
CA ARG A 71 -23.70 -10.69 6.52
C ARG A 71 -23.64 -11.64 5.32
N CYS A 72 -23.23 -12.88 5.59
CA CYS A 72 -23.27 -13.93 4.59
C CYS A 72 -24.70 -14.23 4.15
N ARG A 73 -24.96 -14.31 2.86
CA ARG A 73 -26.28 -14.62 2.28
C ARG A 73 -26.82 -15.99 2.72
N TYR A 74 -25.92 -16.95 2.95
CA TYR A 74 -26.27 -18.36 3.18
C TYR A 74 -26.40 -18.73 4.65
N CYS A 75 -25.52 -18.22 5.51
CA CYS A 75 -25.52 -18.58 6.93
C CYS A 75 -25.77 -17.39 7.89
N GLY A 76 -25.84 -16.17 7.38
CA GLY A 76 -26.07 -14.98 8.21
C GLY A 76 -24.85 -14.52 9.06
N ALA A 77 -23.72 -15.24 9.00
CA ALA A 77 -22.52 -14.88 9.74
C ALA A 77 -22.03 -13.48 9.32
N LYS A 78 -21.48 -12.72 10.28
CA LYS A 78 -20.94 -11.38 10.01
C LYS A 78 -19.71 -11.44 9.13
N ILE A 79 -19.68 -10.60 8.08
CA ILE A 79 -18.49 -10.36 7.25
C ILE A 79 -17.75 -9.17 7.87
N PRO A 80 -16.42 -9.27 8.11
CA PRO A 80 -15.64 -8.16 8.64
C PRO A 80 -15.82 -6.89 7.81
N ALA A 81 -15.94 -5.75 8.48
CA ALA A 81 -16.02 -4.45 7.78
C ALA A 81 -14.70 -4.07 7.09
N GLU A 82 -13.63 -4.79 7.42
CA GLU A 82 -12.31 -4.58 6.85
C GLU A 82 -12.28 -4.81 5.34
N SER A 83 -12.94 -5.87 4.84
CA SER A 83 -13.09 -6.12 3.41
C SER A 83 -13.77 -4.96 2.69
N PHE A 84 -14.83 -4.40 3.28
CA PHE A 84 -15.50 -3.21 2.76
C PHE A 84 -14.56 -2.00 2.69
N TRP A 85 -13.77 -1.76 3.75
CA TRP A 85 -12.82 -0.65 3.78
C TRP A 85 -11.67 -0.85 2.81
N ALA A 86 -11.16 -2.07 2.65
CA ALA A 86 -10.12 -2.39 1.68
C ALA A 86 -10.57 -2.07 0.25
N GLU A 87 -11.81 -2.44 -0.09
CA GLU A 87 -12.41 -2.14 -1.39
C GLU A 87 -12.61 -0.64 -1.60
N LEU A 88 -13.20 0.06 -0.65
CA LEU A 88 -13.49 1.49 -0.73
C LEU A 88 -12.20 2.32 -0.86
N VAL A 89 -11.24 2.08 0.03
CA VAL A 89 -9.96 2.81 0.04
C VAL A 89 -9.18 2.52 -1.23
N SER A 90 -9.24 1.28 -1.75
CA SER A 90 -8.57 0.93 -3.01
C SER A 90 -9.22 1.61 -4.22
N GLY A 91 -10.55 1.70 -4.27
CA GLY A 91 -11.26 2.46 -5.30
C GLY A 91 -10.84 3.93 -5.32
N ILE A 92 -10.82 4.58 -4.15
CA ILE A 92 -10.40 5.97 -4.01
C ILE A 92 -8.92 6.15 -4.38
N ALA A 93 -8.04 5.27 -3.89
CA ALA A 93 -6.60 5.34 -4.17
C ALA A 93 -6.30 5.23 -5.67
N CYS A 94 -6.94 4.28 -6.37
CA CYS A 94 -6.78 4.13 -7.82
C CYS A 94 -7.27 5.38 -8.57
N CYS A 95 -8.39 5.98 -8.16
CA CYS A 95 -8.87 7.23 -8.73
C CYS A 95 -7.88 8.38 -8.53
N LEU A 96 -7.30 8.52 -7.34
CA LEU A 96 -6.30 9.54 -7.05
C LEU A 96 -5.03 9.34 -7.88
N ILE A 97 -4.57 8.10 -8.04
CA ILE A 97 -3.41 7.76 -8.86
C ILE A 97 -3.67 8.14 -10.32
N VAL A 98 -4.79 7.72 -10.90
CA VAL A 98 -5.12 8.02 -12.29
C VAL A 98 -5.39 9.51 -12.48
N TYR A 99 -6.01 10.19 -11.53
CA TYR A 99 -6.20 11.64 -11.57
C TYR A 99 -4.87 12.40 -11.58
N ARG A 100 -3.88 11.92 -10.81
CA ARG A 100 -2.55 12.56 -10.68
C ARG A 100 -1.63 12.29 -11.87
N PHE A 101 -1.64 11.07 -12.38
CA PHE A 101 -0.68 10.60 -13.41
C PHE A 101 -1.28 10.37 -14.78
N ASP A 102 -2.58 10.70 -14.96
CA ASP A 102 -3.34 10.38 -16.17
C ASP A 102 -3.34 8.86 -16.45
N VAL A 103 -3.84 8.44 -17.60
CA VAL A 103 -3.74 7.04 -18.07
C VAL A 103 -2.35 6.83 -18.65
N SER A 104 -1.42 6.41 -17.82
CA SER A 104 0.00 6.30 -18.13
C SER A 104 0.67 5.09 -17.47
N VAL A 105 1.89 4.78 -17.87
CA VAL A 105 2.72 3.75 -17.23
C VAL A 105 3.02 4.10 -15.75
N LEU A 106 3.11 5.40 -15.43
CA LEU A 106 3.26 5.86 -14.04
C LEU A 106 2.01 5.54 -13.20
N ALA A 107 0.82 5.73 -13.76
CA ALA A 107 -0.42 5.33 -13.09
C ALA A 107 -0.49 3.82 -12.89
N LEU A 108 -0.12 3.02 -13.89
CA LEU A 108 -0.03 1.57 -13.77
C LEU A 108 0.95 1.15 -12.66
N ARG A 109 2.16 1.75 -12.64
CA ARG A 109 3.14 1.56 -11.56
C ARG A 109 2.54 1.87 -10.19
N GLY A 110 1.86 3.00 -10.06
CA GLY A 110 1.22 3.43 -8.83
C GLY A 110 0.12 2.47 -8.36
N ILE A 111 -0.72 1.98 -9.26
CA ILE A 111 -1.80 1.01 -8.96
C ILE A 111 -1.20 -0.33 -8.51
N LEU A 112 -0.20 -0.85 -9.22
CA LEU A 112 0.47 -2.10 -8.84
C LEU A 112 1.12 -1.99 -7.46
N LEU A 113 1.79 -0.87 -7.18
CA LEU A 113 2.36 -0.58 -5.87
C LEU A 113 1.29 -0.47 -4.80
N TRP A 114 0.19 0.20 -5.10
CA TRP A 114 -0.92 0.32 -4.16
C TRP A 114 -1.44 -1.06 -3.70
N ILE A 115 -1.61 -2.00 -4.64
CA ILE A 115 -2.05 -3.37 -4.30
C ILE A 115 -1.05 -4.05 -3.37
N VAL A 116 0.25 -3.92 -3.64
CA VAL A 116 1.31 -4.48 -2.77
C VAL A 116 1.26 -3.84 -1.38
N LEU A 117 1.16 -2.51 -1.29
CA LEU A 117 1.07 -1.80 -0.03
C LEU A 117 -0.19 -2.14 0.76
N LEU A 118 -1.33 -2.30 0.09
CA LEU A 118 -2.57 -2.71 0.73
C LEU A 118 -2.46 -4.13 1.29
N CYS A 119 -1.94 -5.08 0.51
CA CYS A 119 -1.68 -6.44 1.01
C CYS A 119 -0.73 -6.45 2.21
N LEU A 120 0.37 -5.68 2.15
CA LEU A 120 1.32 -5.54 3.26
C LEU A 120 0.64 -4.97 4.51
N THR A 121 -0.19 -3.94 4.32
CA THR A 121 -0.96 -3.34 5.40
C THR A 121 -1.89 -4.35 6.05
N LEU A 122 -2.65 -5.11 5.26
CA LEU A 122 -3.59 -6.12 5.78
C LEU A 122 -2.88 -7.26 6.49
N THR A 123 -1.75 -7.77 5.94
CA THR A 123 -0.98 -8.85 6.60
C THR A 123 -0.33 -8.37 7.89
N ASP A 124 0.16 -7.15 7.95
CA ASP A 124 0.76 -6.58 9.16
C ASP A 124 -0.30 -6.29 10.25
N LEU A 125 -1.47 -5.82 9.86
CA LEU A 125 -2.59 -5.60 10.78
C LEU A 125 -3.09 -6.88 11.43
N HIS A 126 -3.12 -8.00 10.71
CA HIS A 126 -3.66 -9.26 11.20
C HIS A 126 -2.63 -10.12 11.95
N ALA A 127 -1.42 -10.21 11.43
CA ALA A 127 -0.44 -11.18 11.89
C ALA A 127 0.93 -10.58 12.28
N TRP A 128 1.11 -9.26 12.15
CA TRP A 128 2.39 -8.60 12.44
C TRP A 128 3.52 -9.13 11.56
N ILE A 129 3.18 -9.57 10.34
CA ILE A 129 4.10 -10.17 9.39
C ILE A 129 4.04 -9.37 8.10
N ILE A 130 5.20 -9.00 7.59
CA ILE A 130 5.38 -8.43 6.26
C ILE A 130 5.99 -9.49 5.35
N PRO A 131 5.20 -10.13 4.46
CA PRO A 131 5.68 -11.23 3.62
C PRO A 131 6.75 -10.79 2.63
N ASP A 132 7.88 -11.48 2.57
CA ASP A 132 8.97 -11.17 1.64
C ASP A 132 8.53 -11.21 0.17
N ARG A 133 7.57 -12.08 -0.17
CA ARG A 133 7.02 -12.19 -1.54
C ARG A 133 6.42 -10.87 -2.05
N LEU A 134 5.74 -10.11 -1.18
CA LEU A 134 5.18 -8.80 -1.52
C LEU A 134 6.28 -7.75 -1.67
N GLN A 135 7.33 -7.83 -0.87
CA GLN A 135 8.48 -6.95 -0.98
C GLN A 135 9.22 -7.18 -2.31
N VAL A 136 9.45 -8.45 -2.67
CA VAL A 136 10.01 -8.82 -3.98
C VAL A 136 9.11 -8.31 -5.11
N ALA A 137 7.79 -8.43 -5.00
CA ALA A 137 6.86 -7.87 -5.98
C ALA A 137 7.05 -6.35 -6.15
N GLY A 138 7.22 -5.58 -5.06
CA GLY A 138 7.53 -4.16 -5.11
C GLY A 138 8.82 -3.85 -5.88
N VAL A 139 9.87 -4.63 -5.66
CA VAL A 139 11.14 -4.51 -6.41
C VAL A 139 10.95 -4.84 -7.89
N LEU A 140 10.23 -5.92 -8.21
CA LEU A 140 9.95 -6.32 -9.60
C LEU A 140 9.11 -5.28 -10.34
N ILE A 141 8.15 -4.63 -9.67
CA ILE A 141 7.38 -3.52 -10.24
C ILE A 141 8.30 -2.36 -10.60
N PHE A 142 9.26 -2.01 -9.73
CA PHE A 142 10.22 -0.95 -10.00
C PHE A 142 11.00 -1.20 -11.29
N PHE A 143 11.70 -2.32 -11.37
CA PHE A 143 12.51 -2.66 -12.54
C PHE A 143 11.67 -2.94 -13.79
N GLY A 144 10.56 -3.65 -13.66
CA GLY A 144 9.67 -3.98 -14.79
C GLY A 144 9.05 -2.74 -15.44
N THR A 145 8.69 -1.74 -14.65
CA THR A 145 8.13 -0.48 -15.19
C THR A 145 9.20 0.50 -15.64
N ALA A 146 10.42 0.42 -15.09
CA ALA A 146 11.54 1.26 -15.55
C ALA A 146 11.89 1.03 -17.03
N VAL A 147 11.71 -0.19 -17.54
CA VAL A 147 11.90 -0.52 -18.96
C VAL A 147 10.92 0.22 -19.87
N CYS A 148 9.69 0.46 -19.38
CA CYS A 148 8.63 1.12 -20.14
C CYS A 148 8.61 2.66 -19.96
N LEU A 149 9.32 3.15 -18.95
CA LEU A 149 9.45 4.59 -18.66
C LEU A 149 10.75 5.12 -19.26
N PRO A 150 10.81 6.39 -19.65
CA PRO A 150 12.04 7.01 -20.15
C PRO A 150 13.04 7.27 -19.00
N GLU A 151 13.25 6.28 -18.15
CA GLU A 151 14.17 6.38 -17.02
C GLU A 151 15.59 6.03 -17.47
N THR A 152 16.53 6.91 -17.17
CA THR A 152 17.95 6.67 -17.44
C THR A 152 18.54 5.69 -16.45
N GLY A 153 19.61 4.96 -16.84
CA GLY A 153 20.32 4.08 -15.91
C GLY A 153 20.78 4.80 -14.63
N ALA A 154 21.11 6.09 -14.73
CA ALA A 154 21.46 6.91 -13.56
C ALA A 154 20.28 7.13 -12.60
N GLN A 155 19.05 7.23 -13.11
CA GLN A 155 17.85 7.36 -12.26
C GLN A 155 17.53 6.04 -11.56
N ILE A 156 17.66 4.91 -12.25
CA ILE A 156 17.51 3.57 -11.67
C ILE A 156 18.57 3.35 -10.58
N LEU A 157 19.83 3.64 -10.87
CA LEU A 157 20.92 3.54 -9.89
C LEU A 157 20.66 4.42 -8.66
N ARG A 158 20.21 5.66 -8.88
CA ARG A 158 19.84 6.57 -7.79
C ARG A 158 18.74 5.97 -6.91
N GLY A 159 17.69 5.39 -7.50
CA GLY A 159 16.64 4.70 -6.76
C GLY A 159 17.20 3.56 -5.90
N VAL A 160 18.07 2.71 -6.46
CA VAL A 160 18.71 1.61 -5.74
C VAL A 160 19.57 2.14 -4.59
N LEU A 161 20.38 3.18 -4.81
CA LEU A 161 21.20 3.79 -3.77
C LEU A 161 20.34 4.45 -2.68
N THR A 162 19.23 5.09 -3.04
CA THR A 162 18.30 5.68 -2.08
C THR A 162 17.65 4.58 -1.22
N GLY A 163 17.17 3.51 -1.84
CA GLY A 163 16.59 2.36 -1.12
C GLY A 163 17.61 1.70 -0.18
N ALA A 164 18.83 1.44 -0.67
CA ALA A 164 19.91 0.85 0.13
C ALA A 164 20.33 1.79 1.29
N GLY A 165 20.45 3.09 1.02
CA GLY A 165 20.81 4.08 2.04
C GLY A 165 19.73 4.21 3.12
N LEU A 166 18.45 4.25 2.72
CA LEU A 166 17.33 4.35 3.62
C LEU A 166 17.22 3.09 4.51
N SER A 167 17.22 1.91 3.92
CA SER A 167 17.14 0.65 4.69
C SER A 167 18.37 0.41 5.53
N GLY A 168 19.59 0.72 5.02
CA GLY A 168 20.84 0.62 5.75
C GLY A 168 20.91 1.58 6.94
N GLY A 169 20.45 2.82 6.75
CA GLY A 169 20.33 3.81 7.83
C GLY A 169 19.34 3.37 8.91
N MET A 170 18.17 2.86 8.53
CA MET A 170 17.18 2.33 9.49
C MET A 170 17.68 1.09 10.21
N LEU A 171 18.39 0.19 9.52
CA LEU A 171 19.05 -0.96 10.15
C LEU A 171 20.10 -0.52 11.17
N ALA A 172 20.97 0.42 10.80
CA ALA A 172 22.02 0.93 11.71
C ALA A 172 21.41 1.59 12.96
N LEU A 173 20.33 2.38 12.77
CA LEU A 173 19.61 3.02 13.87
C LEU A 173 18.93 1.97 14.77
N SER A 174 18.29 0.96 14.19
CA SER A 174 17.69 -0.15 14.92
C SER A 174 18.73 -0.89 15.75
N LEU A 175 19.85 -1.31 15.16
CA LEU A 175 20.93 -2.01 15.88
C LEU A 175 21.54 -1.18 17.00
N LEU A 176 21.69 0.14 16.80
CA LEU A 176 22.19 1.04 17.83
C LEU A 176 21.21 1.11 19.01
N PHE A 177 19.93 1.28 18.71
CA PHE A 177 18.88 1.35 19.73
C PHE A 177 18.76 0.03 20.51
N ASP A 178 18.79 -1.11 19.80
CA ASP A 178 18.73 -2.44 20.40
C ASP A 178 19.90 -2.70 21.36
N ARG A 179 21.11 -2.23 20.99
CA ARG A 179 22.29 -2.30 21.88
C ARG A 179 22.15 -1.42 23.11
N LEU A 180 21.55 -0.24 22.99
CA LEU A 180 21.41 0.71 24.09
C LEU A 180 20.28 0.32 25.06
N THR A 181 19.20 -0.26 24.56
CA THR A 181 17.98 -0.53 25.36
C THR A 181 17.79 -2.00 25.70
N GLY A 182 18.51 -2.91 25.03
CA GLY A 182 18.32 -4.36 25.17
C GLY A 182 16.97 -4.87 24.65
N LYS A 183 16.26 -4.09 23.83
CA LYS A 183 14.95 -4.43 23.26
C LYS A 183 14.99 -4.27 21.75
N GLU A 184 14.34 -5.18 21.03
CA GLU A 184 14.14 -5.04 19.59
C GLU A 184 13.26 -3.83 19.29
N SER A 185 13.77 -2.91 18.44
CA SER A 185 13.11 -1.64 18.12
C SER A 185 12.28 -1.71 16.84
N LEU A 186 12.82 -2.30 15.78
CA LEU A 186 12.20 -2.32 14.44
C LEU A 186 12.20 -3.72 13.85
N GLY A 187 11.08 -4.13 13.28
CA GLY A 187 10.95 -5.42 12.61
C GLY A 187 11.81 -5.50 11.35
N GLY A 188 12.43 -6.66 11.08
CA GLY A 188 13.20 -6.87 9.85
C GLY A 188 12.35 -6.68 8.57
N GLY A 189 11.04 -6.90 8.66
CA GLY A 189 10.09 -6.64 7.58
C GLY A 189 9.97 -5.16 7.24
N ASP A 190 9.92 -4.29 8.25
CA ASP A 190 9.86 -2.83 8.08
C ASP A 190 11.13 -2.29 7.41
N ILE A 191 12.31 -2.82 7.80
CA ILE A 191 13.60 -2.43 7.19
C ILE A 191 13.61 -2.74 5.69
N LYS A 192 13.11 -3.92 5.30
CA LYS A 192 12.97 -4.30 3.89
C LYS A 192 11.94 -3.42 3.17
N LEU A 193 10.85 -3.04 3.84
CA LEU A 193 9.84 -2.14 3.29
C LEU A 193 10.42 -0.74 3.03
N PHE A 194 11.30 -0.23 3.90
CA PHE A 194 12.04 0.98 3.65
C PHE A 194 12.95 0.88 2.42
N PHE A 195 13.54 -0.28 2.15
CA PHE A 195 14.27 -0.50 0.89
C PHE A 195 13.35 -0.36 -0.30
N VAL A 196 12.21 -1.08 -0.31
CA VAL A 196 11.26 -1.06 -1.42
C VAL A 196 10.72 0.34 -1.67
N THR A 197 10.27 1.04 -0.64
CA THR A 197 9.75 2.42 -0.78
C THR A 197 10.83 3.39 -1.23
N GLY A 198 12.06 3.23 -0.74
CA GLY A 198 13.21 4.05 -1.11
C GLY A 198 13.58 3.97 -2.59
N LEU A 199 13.33 2.85 -3.28
CA LEU A 199 13.54 2.71 -4.73
C LEU A 199 12.81 3.78 -5.54
N TYR A 200 11.66 4.24 -5.06
CA TYR A 200 10.76 5.17 -5.75
C TYR A 200 10.96 6.64 -5.36
N LEU A 201 11.73 6.91 -4.30
CA LEU A 201 12.05 8.26 -3.86
C LEU A 201 13.21 8.83 -4.68
N ARG A 202 13.05 10.08 -5.14
CA ARG A 202 13.96 10.69 -6.13
C ARG A 202 14.98 11.64 -5.52
N SER A 203 14.74 12.15 -4.32
CA SER A 203 15.58 13.13 -3.67
C SER A 203 15.74 12.87 -2.18
N ILE A 204 16.82 13.39 -1.60
CA ILE A 204 17.06 13.32 -0.14
C ILE A 204 15.92 14.02 0.64
N TRP A 205 15.33 15.08 0.10
CA TRP A 205 14.21 15.77 0.72
C TRP A 205 12.96 14.90 0.78
N GLU A 206 12.71 14.10 -0.26
CA GLU A 206 11.61 13.12 -0.25
C GLU A 206 11.86 12.04 0.81
N VAL A 207 13.09 11.56 0.95
CA VAL A 207 13.46 10.56 1.98
C VAL A 207 13.23 11.13 3.38
N LEU A 208 13.72 12.33 3.66
CA LEU A 208 13.55 12.97 4.97
C LEU A 208 12.07 13.20 5.30
N PHE A 209 11.32 13.76 4.34
CA PHE A 209 9.90 14.01 4.54
C PHE A 209 9.10 12.72 4.72
N PHE A 210 9.43 11.68 3.94
CA PHE A 210 8.83 10.36 4.07
C PHE A 210 9.08 9.76 5.47
N LEU A 211 10.29 9.85 5.99
CA LEU A 211 10.61 9.38 7.34
C LEU A 211 9.81 10.13 8.40
N ILE A 212 9.78 11.46 8.32
CA ILE A 212 9.00 12.29 9.26
C ILE A 212 7.52 11.89 9.19
N LEU A 213 6.97 11.77 8.00
CA LEU A 213 5.56 11.42 7.79
C LEU A 213 5.24 10.02 8.30
N SER A 214 6.14 9.04 8.07
CA SER A 214 5.99 7.68 8.59
C SER A 214 5.96 7.66 10.12
N CYS A 215 6.85 8.44 10.77
CA CYS A 215 6.87 8.56 12.22
C CYS A 215 5.60 9.23 12.76
N VAL A 216 5.17 10.34 12.14
CA VAL A 216 3.95 11.07 12.57
C VAL A 216 2.72 10.17 12.45
N LEU A 217 2.56 9.46 11.33
CA LEU A 217 1.45 8.53 11.13
C LEU A 217 1.55 7.34 12.09
N GLY A 218 2.74 6.80 12.34
CA GLY A 218 2.98 5.73 13.31
C GLY A 218 2.58 6.13 14.73
N ILE A 219 2.97 7.33 15.16
CA ILE A 219 2.57 7.90 16.46
C ILE A 219 1.05 8.09 16.49
N GLY A 220 0.45 8.63 15.43
CA GLY A 220 -1.00 8.79 15.32
C GLY A 220 -1.75 7.47 15.49
N CYS A 221 -1.32 6.43 14.78
CA CYS A 221 -1.88 5.07 14.95
C CYS A 221 -1.70 4.56 16.38
N SER A 222 -0.55 4.82 17.00
CA SER A 222 -0.26 4.46 18.39
C SER A 222 -1.24 5.05 19.39
N LEU A 223 -1.56 6.31 19.23
CA LEU A 223 -2.49 7.02 20.11
C LEU A 223 -3.93 6.50 19.98
N VAL A 224 -4.33 6.10 18.78
CA VAL A 224 -5.67 5.57 18.52
C VAL A 224 -5.82 4.14 19.04
N TRP A 225 -4.84 3.28 18.82
CA TRP A 225 -4.98 1.85 19.13
C TRP A 225 -4.61 1.43 20.54
N ARG A 226 -4.03 2.27 21.38
CA ARG A 226 -3.75 2.06 22.83
C ARG A 226 -3.29 0.64 23.24
N LYS A 227 -2.89 -0.24 22.33
CA LYS A 227 -2.41 -1.60 22.58
C LYS A 227 -0.88 -1.59 22.46
N GLY A 228 -0.19 -2.26 23.37
CA GLY A 228 1.26 -2.15 23.59
C GLY A 228 2.19 -2.51 22.43
N LYS A 229 1.72 -3.13 21.35
CA LYS A 229 2.45 -3.30 20.08
C LYS A 229 1.57 -2.76 18.96
N ILE A 230 2.15 -2.07 18.00
CA ILE A 230 1.44 -1.44 16.89
C ILE A 230 2.16 -1.83 15.61
N PRO A 231 1.44 -2.32 14.58
CA PRO A 231 2.03 -2.58 13.28
C PRO A 231 2.49 -1.24 12.66
N PHE A 232 3.75 -1.16 12.28
CA PHE A 232 4.33 0.05 11.69
C PHE A 232 4.18 0.08 10.17
N GLY A 233 4.04 -1.10 9.53
CA GLY A 233 3.85 -1.25 8.10
C GLY A 233 2.73 -0.37 7.50
N PRO A 234 1.53 -0.30 8.10
CA PRO A 234 0.46 0.59 7.65
C PRO A 234 0.84 2.06 7.61
N ALA A 235 1.60 2.54 8.60
CA ALA A 235 2.06 3.93 8.64
C ALA A 235 3.09 4.22 7.55
N ILE A 236 4.04 3.30 7.32
CA ILE A 236 5.01 3.37 6.22
C ILE A 236 4.27 3.38 4.86
N ALA A 237 3.31 2.47 4.67
CA ALA A 237 2.55 2.35 3.44
C ALA A 237 1.72 3.63 3.15
N ALA A 238 1.04 4.17 4.16
CA ALA A 238 0.28 5.40 4.03
C ALA A 238 1.18 6.62 3.74
N ALA A 239 2.30 6.75 4.46
CA ALA A 239 3.29 7.80 4.22
C ALA A 239 3.82 7.74 2.78
N PHE A 240 4.18 6.54 2.33
CA PHE A 240 4.69 6.34 0.99
C PHE A 240 3.63 6.64 -0.09
N PHE A 241 2.37 6.25 0.13
CA PHE A 241 1.28 6.57 -0.78
C PHE A 241 1.08 8.09 -0.92
N LEU A 242 1.14 8.83 0.19
CA LEU A 242 1.10 10.29 0.16
C LEU A 242 2.30 10.89 -0.58
N MET A 243 3.50 10.34 -0.39
CA MET A 243 4.69 10.76 -1.13
C MET A 243 4.57 10.45 -2.62
N LEU A 244 3.98 9.32 -3.00
CA LEU A 244 3.73 8.97 -4.39
C LEU A 244 2.84 10.00 -5.08
N LEU A 245 1.78 10.46 -4.42
CA LEU A 245 0.82 11.41 -4.99
C LEU A 245 1.29 12.85 -4.93
N PHE A 246 1.88 13.28 -3.82
CA PHE A 246 2.11 14.67 -3.48
C PHE A 246 3.58 14.99 -3.15
N GLY A 247 4.51 14.06 -3.42
CA GLY A 247 5.92 14.18 -3.01
C GLY A 247 6.58 15.48 -3.46
N GLU A 248 6.38 15.89 -4.72
CA GLU A 248 6.93 17.14 -5.25
C GLU A 248 6.38 18.39 -4.54
N GLN A 249 5.06 18.42 -4.28
CA GLN A 249 4.40 19.53 -3.59
C GLN A 249 4.84 19.62 -2.13
N LEU A 250 4.83 18.47 -1.44
CA LEU A 250 5.18 18.37 -0.02
C LEU A 250 6.65 18.75 0.20
N THR A 251 7.55 18.24 -0.63
CA THR A 251 8.98 18.57 -0.52
C THR A 251 9.28 20.02 -0.97
N GLY A 252 8.53 20.54 -1.92
CA GLY A 252 8.61 21.94 -2.31
C GLY A 252 8.24 22.86 -1.17
N TRP A 253 7.13 22.60 -0.49
CA TRP A 253 6.71 23.32 0.72
C TRP A 253 7.74 23.19 1.84
N TYR A 254 8.23 21.98 2.12
CA TYR A 254 9.21 21.72 3.17
C TYR A 254 10.53 22.46 2.93
N ARG A 255 11.04 22.47 1.68
CA ARG A 255 12.24 23.25 1.32
C ARG A 255 12.04 24.75 1.49
N GLY A 256 10.84 25.25 1.18
CA GLY A 256 10.49 26.65 1.39
C GLY A 256 10.61 27.10 2.84
N LEU A 257 10.34 26.21 3.81
CA LEU A 257 10.51 26.51 5.24
C LEU A 257 11.97 26.62 5.70
N TRP A 258 12.90 25.98 4.98
CA TRP A 258 14.34 26.02 5.31
C TRP A 258 15.10 27.12 4.57
N LEU A 259 14.48 27.75 3.58
CA LEU A 259 15.07 28.82 2.79
C LEU A 259 14.59 30.23 3.24
N LEU A 260 13.75 30.26 4.27
CA LEU A 260 13.36 31.46 5.01
C LEU A 260 14.22 31.62 6.28
#